data_202c52f90eefe5f2d305e67c0178a761
#
_entry.id   202c52f90eefe5f2d305e67c0178a761
#
_cell.length_a   1.000
_cell.length_b   1.000
_cell.length_c   1.000
_cell.angle_alpha   90.00
_cell.angle_beta   90.00
_cell.angle_gamma   90.00
#
_symmetry.space_group_name_H-M   'P 1'
#
loop_
_entity.id
_entity.type
_entity.pdbx_description
1 polymer ?
#
loop_
_entity_poly.entity_id
_entity_poly.type
_entity_poly.pdbx_seq_one_letter_code
_entity_poly.pdbx_strand_id
1 'polypeptide(L)'
;MKIKYKILFISVTVALFLLGSYYYYKYRQSTIEQMAKEAFVEAVNSEAYRRIPDVKLTVGFNGGDILRKDDVPEYIYWYDESGERKYKIDQEKHWKNVTMNSDVRIIHSCAFKDYSLSLDSLNCNWQNFLKKKNLVCRTGICMFSTDWDEKTTSLLTSDSEWWQNLQPFWVCTIGYRCEMECLLYLQYSFSQVLEFAGIVYILLYIFFIFTIYKITAIIRRKMNPEKIIIEKEVLVKEVETTTARLYHLGGDVYFD
;
A
#
# COMPACT_ATOMS: atom_id res chain seq x y z
N MET A 1 24.60 14.21 34.67
CA MET A 1 24.57 13.13 33.65
C MET A 1 24.98 13.74 32.30
N LYS A 2 26.07 13.24 31.70
CA LYS A 2 26.81 13.90 30.64
C LYS A 2 25.98 14.08 29.35
N ILE A 3 26.17 15.17 28.63
CA ILE A 3 25.56 15.54 27.35
C ILE A 3 25.52 14.33 26.36
N LYS A 4 26.60 13.52 26.41
CA LYS A 4 26.74 12.30 25.57
C LYS A 4 25.56 11.32 25.68
N TYR A 5 24.99 11.08 26.87
CA TYR A 5 23.87 10.16 27.04
C TYR A 5 22.55 10.74 26.50
N LYS A 6 22.38 12.07 26.51
CA LYS A 6 21.21 12.71 25.90
C LYS A 6 21.22 12.56 24.38
N ILE A 7 22.40 12.80 23.79
CA ILE A 7 22.57 12.66 22.33
C ILE A 7 22.33 11.21 21.92
N LEU A 8 22.93 10.24 22.64
CA LEU A 8 22.73 8.83 22.37
C LEU A 8 21.23 8.44 22.45
N PHE A 9 20.54 8.90 23.49
CA PHE A 9 19.11 8.61 23.66
C PHE A 9 18.27 9.17 22.51
N ILE A 10 18.51 10.44 22.13
CA ILE A 10 17.80 11.08 21.01
C ILE A 10 18.09 10.33 19.70
N SER A 11 19.34 9.96 19.45
CA SER A 11 19.70 9.24 18.21
C SER A 11 19.04 7.86 18.13
N VAL A 12 19.00 7.11 19.22
CA VAL A 12 18.30 5.81 19.27
C VAL A 12 16.80 5.97 19.04
N THR A 13 16.18 6.99 19.66
CA THR A 13 14.76 7.25 19.51
C THR A 13 14.41 7.63 18.07
N VAL A 14 15.23 8.48 17.43
CA VAL A 14 15.04 8.84 16.02
C VAL A 14 15.22 7.63 15.11
N ALA A 15 16.24 6.79 15.36
CA ALA A 15 16.47 5.57 14.60
C ALA A 15 15.28 4.61 14.70
N LEU A 16 14.72 4.40 15.89
CA LEU A 16 13.53 3.56 16.08
C LEU A 16 12.30 4.12 15.35
N PHE A 17 12.13 5.45 15.34
CA PHE A 17 11.05 6.08 14.58
C PHE A 17 11.19 5.88 13.08
N LEU A 18 12.39 6.09 12.54
CA LEU A 18 12.65 5.90 11.12
C LEU A 18 12.42 4.44 10.70
N LEU A 19 12.88 3.49 11.50
CA LEU A 19 12.63 2.06 11.27
C LEU A 19 11.12 1.75 11.30
N GLY A 20 10.41 2.19 12.33
CA GLY A 20 8.96 1.99 12.44
C GLY A 20 8.20 2.61 11.28
N SER A 21 8.56 3.82 10.86
CA SER A 21 7.98 4.51 9.70
C SER A 21 8.24 3.77 8.40
N TYR A 22 9.45 3.22 8.22
CA TYR A 22 9.80 2.41 7.07
C TYR A 22 8.96 1.12 6.99
N TYR A 23 8.85 0.39 8.10
CA TYR A 23 8.02 -0.82 8.15
C TYR A 23 6.54 -0.52 7.92
N TYR A 24 6.03 0.56 8.51
CA TYR A 24 4.64 1.00 8.27
C TYR A 24 4.41 1.33 6.80
N TYR A 25 5.33 2.09 6.18
CA TYR A 25 5.26 2.43 4.76
C TYR A 25 5.22 1.17 3.88
N LYS A 26 6.14 0.22 4.12
CA LYS A 26 6.19 -1.05 3.38
C LYS A 26 4.94 -1.90 3.56
N TYR A 27 4.42 -1.97 4.77
CA TYR A 27 3.17 -2.68 5.06
C TYR A 27 2.00 -2.06 4.29
N ARG A 28 1.85 -0.73 4.33
CA ARG A 28 0.78 -0.02 3.61
C ARG A 28 0.92 -0.13 2.09
N GLN A 29 2.14 -0.03 1.58
CA GLN A 29 2.41 -0.28 0.16
C GLN A 29 1.92 -1.66 -0.26
N SER A 30 2.31 -2.71 0.45
CA SER A 30 1.88 -4.08 0.17
C SER A 30 0.35 -4.24 0.26
N THR A 31 -0.30 -3.59 1.24
CA THR A 31 -1.76 -3.61 1.38
C THR A 31 -2.45 -2.96 0.19
N ILE A 32 -1.99 -1.77 -0.25
CA ILE A 32 -2.54 -1.07 -1.41
C ILE A 32 -2.38 -1.91 -2.67
N GLU A 33 -1.20 -2.48 -2.89
CA GLU A 33 -0.92 -3.36 -4.04
C GLU A 33 -1.81 -4.60 -4.02
N GLN A 34 -2.03 -5.22 -2.87
CA GLN A 34 -2.93 -6.36 -2.74
C GLN A 34 -4.38 -5.99 -3.05
N MET A 35 -4.88 -4.88 -2.50
CA MET A 35 -6.22 -4.37 -2.80
C MET A 35 -6.37 -4.03 -4.29
N ALA A 36 -5.30 -3.52 -4.92
CA ALA A 36 -5.30 -3.21 -6.34
C ALA A 36 -5.36 -4.47 -7.22
N LYS A 37 -4.66 -5.54 -6.83
CA LYS A 37 -4.74 -6.86 -7.49
C LYS A 37 -6.15 -7.44 -7.40
N GLU A 38 -6.75 -7.45 -6.22
CA GLU A 38 -8.11 -7.92 -6.00
C GLU A 38 -9.13 -7.13 -6.83
N ALA A 39 -9.02 -5.79 -6.83
CA ALA A 39 -9.88 -4.92 -7.63
C ALA A 39 -9.74 -5.18 -9.15
N PHE A 40 -8.52 -5.50 -9.60
CA PHE A 40 -8.29 -5.87 -11.01
C PHE A 40 -8.95 -7.19 -11.35
N VAL A 41 -8.82 -8.22 -10.51
CA VAL A 41 -9.49 -9.52 -10.69
C VAL A 41 -11.01 -9.34 -10.74
N GLU A 42 -11.57 -8.52 -9.84
CA GLU A 42 -13.00 -8.19 -9.86
C GLU A 42 -13.40 -7.49 -11.17
N ALA A 43 -12.56 -6.58 -11.69
CA ALA A 43 -12.81 -5.88 -12.95
C ALA A 43 -12.80 -6.85 -14.16
N VAL A 44 -11.81 -7.75 -14.23
CA VAL A 44 -11.73 -8.79 -15.27
C VAL A 44 -12.95 -9.70 -15.24
N ASN A 45 -13.31 -10.19 -14.06
CA ASN A 45 -14.49 -11.05 -13.89
C ASN A 45 -15.77 -10.32 -14.31
N SER A 46 -15.97 -9.08 -13.85
CA SER A 46 -17.12 -8.26 -14.21
C SER A 46 -17.22 -8.03 -15.71
N GLU A 47 -16.09 -7.78 -16.38
CA GLU A 47 -16.04 -7.57 -17.82
C GLU A 47 -16.34 -8.88 -18.59
N ALA A 48 -15.81 -10.01 -18.12
CA ALA A 48 -16.08 -11.31 -18.73
C ALA A 48 -17.55 -11.70 -18.61
N TYR A 49 -18.12 -11.63 -17.42
CA TYR A 49 -19.55 -11.97 -17.20
C TYR A 49 -20.51 -11.05 -17.93
N ARG A 50 -20.18 -9.77 -18.12
CA ARG A 50 -21.00 -8.85 -18.91
C ARG A 50 -21.07 -9.22 -20.38
N ARG A 51 -20.00 -9.85 -20.92
CA ARG A 51 -19.88 -10.22 -22.34
C ARG A 51 -20.52 -11.56 -22.67
N ILE A 52 -20.80 -12.37 -21.66
CA ILE A 52 -21.46 -13.67 -21.79
C ILE A 52 -22.85 -13.60 -21.14
N PRO A 53 -23.76 -12.74 -21.63
CA PRO A 53 -25.04 -12.54 -20.97
C PRO A 53 -25.95 -13.76 -21.01
N ASP A 54 -25.76 -14.72 -21.98
CA ASP A 54 -26.66 -15.83 -22.22
C ASP A 54 -25.99 -17.15 -22.60
N VAL A 55 -24.69 -17.28 -22.40
CA VAL A 55 -24.06 -18.58 -22.54
C VAL A 55 -24.56 -19.42 -21.37
N LYS A 56 -25.66 -20.12 -21.58
CA LYS A 56 -25.88 -21.39 -20.91
C LYS A 56 -24.67 -22.24 -21.26
N LEU A 57 -23.61 -22.11 -20.45
CA LEU A 57 -22.49 -23.01 -20.46
C LEU A 57 -23.03 -24.37 -20.04
N THR A 58 -23.69 -25.06 -21.00
CA THR A 58 -24.01 -26.48 -20.94
C THR A 58 -22.72 -27.28 -21.17
N VAL A 59 -21.62 -26.72 -20.69
CA VAL A 59 -20.37 -27.44 -20.56
C VAL A 59 -20.48 -28.12 -19.21
N GLY A 60 -20.67 -29.41 -19.22
CA GLY A 60 -20.63 -30.23 -18.01
C GLY A 60 -19.23 -30.18 -17.41
N PHE A 61 -18.92 -29.09 -16.73
CA PHE A 61 -17.71 -29.00 -15.91
C PHE A 61 -17.99 -29.75 -14.62
N ASN A 62 -17.34 -30.87 -14.45
CA ASN A 62 -17.16 -31.50 -13.14
C ASN A 62 -16.35 -30.52 -12.30
N GLY A 63 -16.97 -29.94 -11.31
CA GLY A 63 -16.59 -28.92 -10.34
C GLY A 63 -15.15 -28.47 -10.39
N GLY A 64 -14.98 -27.15 -10.56
CA GLY A 64 -13.68 -26.52 -10.78
C GLY A 64 -12.63 -26.89 -9.76
N ASP A 65 -11.79 -27.87 -10.11
CA ASP A 65 -10.64 -28.20 -9.31
C ASP A 65 -9.67 -27.02 -9.33
N ILE A 66 -9.27 -26.59 -8.12
CA ILE A 66 -8.16 -25.66 -7.98
C ILE A 66 -6.93 -26.40 -8.50
N LEU A 67 -6.41 -25.97 -9.64
CA LEU A 67 -5.21 -26.55 -10.23
C LEU A 67 -4.04 -26.39 -9.24
N ARG A 68 -3.62 -27.51 -8.65
CA ARG A 68 -2.46 -27.55 -7.77
C ARG A 68 -1.18 -27.48 -8.59
N LYS A 69 -0.09 -27.05 -7.95
CA LYS A 69 1.21 -26.88 -8.61
C LYS A 69 1.69 -28.16 -9.32
N ASP A 70 1.36 -29.31 -8.77
CA ASP A 70 1.82 -30.63 -9.27
C ASP A 70 0.87 -31.27 -10.30
N ASP A 71 -0.32 -30.67 -10.51
CA ASP A 71 -1.38 -31.23 -11.36
C ASP A 71 -1.51 -30.50 -12.71
N VAL A 72 -0.57 -29.60 -13.04
CA VAL A 72 -0.62 -28.85 -14.30
C VAL A 72 -0.19 -29.77 -15.45
N PRO A 73 -1.08 -30.09 -16.41
CA PRO A 73 -0.74 -30.89 -17.55
C PRO A 73 0.27 -30.16 -18.44
N GLU A 74 1.09 -30.92 -19.17
CA GLU A 74 2.06 -30.35 -20.12
C GLU A 74 1.37 -29.71 -21.31
N TYR A 75 0.17 -30.17 -21.65
CA TYR A 75 -0.63 -29.69 -22.77
C TYR A 75 -2.07 -29.47 -22.38
N ILE A 76 -2.70 -28.44 -22.97
CA ILE A 76 -4.14 -28.20 -22.94
C ILE A 76 -4.74 -28.55 -24.27
N TYR A 77 -5.90 -29.21 -24.23
CA TYR A 77 -6.70 -29.51 -25.41
C TYR A 77 -7.93 -28.59 -25.43
N TRP A 78 -8.14 -27.96 -26.56
CA TRP A 78 -9.30 -27.12 -26.80
C TRP A 78 -10.10 -27.71 -27.95
N TYR A 79 -11.41 -27.83 -27.72
CA TYR A 79 -12.33 -28.38 -28.72
C TYR A 79 -13.32 -27.28 -29.11
N ASP A 80 -13.38 -26.91 -30.37
CA ASP A 80 -14.37 -26.02 -30.94
C ASP A 80 -14.86 -26.54 -32.30
N GLU A 81 -15.73 -25.77 -32.99
CA GLU A 81 -16.28 -26.14 -34.29
C GLU A 81 -15.19 -26.36 -35.37
N SER A 82 -14.00 -25.81 -35.20
CA SER A 82 -12.87 -25.98 -36.11
C SER A 82 -12.05 -27.24 -35.82
N GLY A 83 -12.36 -28.00 -34.74
CA GLY A 83 -11.73 -29.23 -34.34
C GLY A 83 -10.93 -29.14 -33.05
N GLU A 84 -10.06 -30.13 -32.85
CA GLU A 84 -9.17 -30.21 -31.67
C GLU A 84 -7.89 -29.44 -31.93
N ARG A 85 -7.54 -28.61 -30.95
CA ARG A 85 -6.26 -27.86 -30.93
C ARG A 85 -5.51 -28.22 -29.66
N LYS A 86 -4.20 -28.40 -29.77
CA LYS A 86 -3.29 -28.77 -28.69
C LYS A 86 -2.33 -27.62 -28.43
N TYR A 87 -2.27 -27.12 -27.18
CA TYR A 87 -1.38 -26.06 -26.77
C TYR A 87 -0.46 -26.52 -25.65
N LYS A 88 0.81 -26.16 -25.75
CA LYS A 88 1.77 -26.40 -24.67
C LYS A 88 1.57 -25.33 -23.59
N ILE A 89 1.50 -25.77 -22.33
CA ILE A 89 1.38 -24.85 -21.20
C ILE A 89 2.75 -24.23 -20.89
N ASP A 90 2.78 -22.90 -20.84
CA ASP A 90 3.84 -22.16 -20.19
C ASP A 90 3.56 -22.13 -18.68
N GLN A 91 4.31 -22.92 -17.91
CA GLN A 91 4.10 -23.03 -16.46
C GLN A 91 4.26 -21.70 -15.74
N GLU A 92 5.20 -20.82 -16.16
CA GLU A 92 5.40 -19.54 -15.53
C GLU A 92 4.19 -18.63 -15.74
N LYS A 93 3.65 -18.57 -16.96
CA LYS A 93 2.43 -17.83 -17.27
C LYS A 93 1.22 -18.40 -16.53
N HIS A 94 1.15 -19.70 -16.42
CA HIS A 94 0.06 -20.37 -15.72
C HIS A 94 -0.02 -19.99 -14.25
N TRP A 95 1.11 -19.87 -13.56
CA TRP A 95 1.16 -19.44 -12.15
C TRP A 95 0.87 -17.96 -11.94
N LYS A 96 1.00 -17.16 -12.97
CA LYS A 96 0.67 -15.72 -12.95
C LYS A 96 -0.79 -15.44 -13.30
N ASN A 97 -1.62 -16.48 -13.55
CA ASN A 97 -3.01 -16.27 -13.91
C ASN A 97 -3.81 -15.61 -12.77
N VAL A 98 -4.72 -14.73 -13.15
CA VAL A 98 -5.59 -13.99 -12.20
C VAL A 98 -6.47 -14.89 -11.36
N THR A 99 -6.70 -16.12 -11.79
CA THR A 99 -7.46 -17.14 -11.05
C THR A 99 -6.87 -18.53 -11.25
N MET A 100 -6.99 -19.38 -10.23
CA MET A 100 -6.62 -20.81 -10.33
C MET A 100 -7.83 -21.69 -10.66
N ASN A 101 -9.04 -21.13 -10.74
CA ASN A 101 -10.23 -21.87 -11.09
C ASN A 101 -10.32 -22.07 -12.61
N SER A 102 -10.32 -23.32 -13.07
CA SER A 102 -10.36 -23.69 -14.48
C SER A 102 -11.60 -23.14 -15.19
N ASP A 103 -12.77 -23.21 -14.55
CA ASP A 103 -14.04 -22.78 -15.13
C ASP A 103 -14.03 -21.28 -15.41
N VAL A 104 -13.52 -20.51 -14.44
CA VAL A 104 -13.38 -19.05 -14.58
C VAL A 104 -12.38 -18.71 -15.69
N ARG A 105 -11.28 -19.47 -15.82
CA ARG A 105 -10.34 -19.27 -16.93
C ARG A 105 -10.96 -19.52 -18.29
N ILE A 106 -11.80 -20.55 -18.41
CA ILE A 106 -12.52 -20.85 -19.66
C ILE A 106 -13.51 -19.73 -19.97
N ILE A 107 -14.26 -19.26 -18.96
CA ILE A 107 -15.15 -18.10 -19.11
C ILE A 107 -14.38 -16.88 -19.64
N HIS A 108 -13.20 -16.61 -19.10
CA HIS A 108 -12.34 -15.52 -19.61
C HIS A 108 -11.95 -15.72 -21.07
N SER A 109 -11.50 -16.92 -21.45
CA SER A 109 -11.13 -17.23 -22.84
C SER A 109 -12.30 -17.06 -23.79
N CYS A 110 -13.48 -17.59 -23.43
CA CYS A 110 -14.69 -17.44 -24.24
C CYS A 110 -15.13 -15.97 -24.36
N ALA A 111 -15.13 -15.23 -23.25
CA ALA A 111 -15.59 -13.84 -23.22
C ALA A 111 -14.71 -12.90 -24.08
N PHE A 112 -13.43 -13.20 -24.15
CA PHE A 112 -12.44 -12.35 -24.82
C PHE A 112 -12.02 -12.86 -26.20
N LYS A 113 -12.48 -14.05 -26.62
CA LYS A 113 -12.22 -14.62 -27.94
C LYS A 113 -12.89 -13.82 -29.06
N ASP A 114 -14.19 -13.56 -28.92
CA ASP A 114 -15.03 -13.04 -29.99
C ASP A 114 -15.15 -11.49 -29.95
N TYR A 115 -14.82 -10.90 -28.81
CA TYR A 115 -14.95 -9.46 -28.62
C TYR A 115 -13.61 -8.87 -28.16
N SER A 116 -13.01 -8.02 -28.97
CA SER A 116 -11.79 -7.30 -28.60
C SER A 116 -11.99 -6.58 -27.26
N LEU A 117 -11.13 -6.91 -26.29
CA LEU A 117 -11.16 -6.27 -24.99
C LEU A 117 -10.75 -4.80 -25.12
N SER A 118 -11.67 -3.87 -24.81
CA SER A 118 -11.31 -2.47 -24.67
C SER A 118 -10.54 -2.28 -23.36
N LEU A 119 -9.24 -1.99 -23.45
CA LEU A 119 -8.42 -1.77 -22.26
C LEU A 119 -8.85 -0.55 -21.47
N ASP A 120 -9.35 0.50 -22.14
CA ASP A 120 -9.86 1.69 -21.45
C ASP A 120 -11.11 1.38 -20.64
N SER A 121 -12.01 0.51 -21.17
CA SER A 121 -13.17 0.03 -20.42
C SER A 121 -12.76 -0.79 -19.21
N LEU A 122 -11.81 -1.72 -19.37
CA LEU A 122 -11.27 -2.53 -18.27
C LEU A 122 -10.59 -1.65 -17.22
N ASN A 123 -9.80 -0.68 -17.64
CA ASN A 123 -9.12 0.26 -16.75
C ASN A 123 -10.12 1.13 -15.97
N CYS A 124 -11.19 1.59 -16.63
CA CYS A 124 -12.27 2.34 -15.98
C CYS A 124 -12.98 1.48 -14.92
N ASN A 125 -13.30 0.22 -15.25
CA ASN A 125 -13.87 -0.72 -14.30
C ASN A 125 -12.94 -0.98 -13.12
N TRP A 126 -11.65 -1.17 -13.37
CA TRP A 126 -10.65 -1.34 -12.31
C TRP A 126 -10.59 -0.13 -11.38
N GLN A 127 -10.56 1.09 -11.92
CA GLN A 127 -10.62 2.32 -11.12
C GLN A 127 -11.91 2.42 -10.29
N ASN A 128 -13.03 1.97 -10.82
CA ASN A 128 -14.30 1.95 -10.10
C ASN A 128 -14.27 0.98 -8.91
N PHE A 129 -13.68 -0.21 -9.06
CA PHE A 129 -13.47 -1.14 -7.95
C PHE A 129 -12.47 -0.62 -6.91
N LEU A 130 -11.41 0.07 -7.33
CA LEU A 130 -10.49 0.76 -6.42
C LEU A 130 -11.20 1.84 -5.59
N LYS A 131 -12.04 2.65 -6.23
CA LYS A 131 -12.84 3.67 -5.54
C LYS A 131 -13.79 3.05 -4.50
N LYS A 132 -14.42 1.89 -4.80
CA LYS A 132 -15.24 1.16 -3.81
C LYS A 132 -14.43 0.69 -2.60
N LYS A 133 -13.13 0.44 -2.76
CA LYS A 133 -12.16 0.12 -1.68
C LYS A 133 -11.53 1.38 -1.05
N ASN A 134 -12.06 2.58 -1.33
CA ASN A 134 -11.55 3.88 -0.89
C ASN A 134 -10.10 4.17 -1.35
N LEU A 135 -9.68 3.61 -2.48
CA LEU A 135 -8.39 3.88 -3.09
C LEU A 135 -8.56 4.79 -4.31
N VAL A 136 -7.90 5.96 -4.27
CA VAL A 136 -7.84 6.89 -5.39
C VAL A 136 -6.45 6.80 -6.01
N CYS A 137 -6.35 6.00 -7.08
CA CYS A 137 -5.10 5.71 -7.74
C CYS A 137 -5.22 5.99 -9.25
N ARG A 138 -4.10 6.35 -9.87
CA ARG A 138 -3.96 6.35 -11.33
C ARG A 138 -3.50 4.96 -11.75
N THR A 139 -4.16 4.39 -12.76
CA THR A 139 -3.92 3.02 -13.21
C THR A 139 -3.61 2.99 -14.70
N GLY A 140 -2.78 2.05 -15.13
CA GLY A 140 -2.44 1.81 -16.52
C GLY A 140 -2.32 0.31 -16.78
N ILE A 141 -2.69 -0.11 -17.99
CA ILE A 141 -2.62 -1.51 -18.42
C ILE A 141 -1.89 -1.57 -19.76
N CYS A 142 -0.86 -2.43 -19.83
CA CYS A 142 -0.30 -2.92 -21.07
C CYS A 142 -0.68 -4.39 -21.19
N MET A 143 -1.29 -4.80 -22.31
CA MET A 143 -1.72 -6.16 -22.53
C MET A 143 -1.11 -6.71 -23.80
N PHE A 144 -0.57 -7.91 -23.72
CA PHE A 144 -0.15 -8.74 -24.85
C PHE A 144 -1.18 -9.85 -25.03
N SER A 145 -1.85 -9.88 -26.17
CA SER A 145 -2.83 -10.89 -26.51
C SER A 145 -2.30 -11.81 -27.59
N THR A 146 -2.30 -13.12 -27.32
CA THR A 146 -1.88 -14.16 -28.28
C THR A 146 -3.11 -14.85 -28.82
N ASP A 147 -3.33 -14.75 -30.11
CA ASP A 147 -4.46 -15.35 -30.81
C ASP A 147 -4.32 -16.90 -30.95
N TRP A 148 -5.27 -17.49 -31.67
CA TRP A 148 -5.27 -18.94 -31.92
C TRP A 148 -4.18 -19.41 -32.88
N ASP A 149 -3.62 -18.52 -33.65
CA ASP A 149 -2.53 -18.75 -34.60
C ASP A 149 -1.15 -18.36 -34.01
N GLU A 150 -1.11 -18.22 -32.66
CA GLU A 150 0.09 -17.84 -31.88
C GLU A 150 0.68 -16.47 -32.23
N LYS A 151 -0.09 -15.62 -32.90
CA LYS A 151 0.32 -14.25 -33.20
C LYS A 151 0.01 -13.36 -32.01
N THR A 152 1.03 -12.69 -31.48
CA THR A 152 0.89 -11.75 -30.35
C THR A 152 0.69 -10.33 -30.82
N THR A 153 -0.29 -9.66 -30.27
CA THR A 153 -0.56 -8.23 -30.44
C THR A 153 -0.46 -7.52 -29.10
N SER A 154 0.01 -6.26 -29.12
CA SER A 154 0.09 -5.43 -27.92
C SER A 154 -0.94 -4.33 -27.94
N LEU A 155 -1.58 -4.10 -26.80
CA LEU A 155 -2.56 -3.04 -26.57
C LEU A 155 -2.15 -2.25 -25.32
N LEU A 156 -2.40 -0.93 -25.34
CA LEU A 156 -2.09 -0.01 -24.27
C LEU A 156 -3.34 0.80 -23.91
N THR A 157 -3.50 1.16 -22.66
CA THR A 157 -4.50 2.17 -22.28
C THR A 157 -4.14 3.52 -22.88
N SER A 158 -5.14 4.33 -23.22
CA SER A 158 -4.98 5.60 -23.93
C SER A 158 -4.08 6.61 -23.21
N ASP A 159 -4.05 6.61 -21.88
CA ASP A 159 -3.19 7.48 -21.05
C ASP A 159 -1.92 6.72 -20.61
N SER A 160 -1.05 6.38 -21.58
CA SER A 160 0.14 5.54 -21.32
C SER A 160 1.42 6.32 -21.00
N GLU A 161 1.49 7.61 -21.26
CA GLU A 161 2.73 8.40 -21.14
C GLU A 161 3.35 8.38 -19.74
N TRP A 162 2.54 8.42 -18.68
CA TRP A 162 3.01 8.55 -17.30
C TRP A 162 3.69 7.28 -16.74
N TRP A 163 3.42 6.10 -17.33
CA TRP A 163 3.93 4.83 -16.81
C TRP A 163 4.92 4.11 -17.74
N GLN A 164 5.17 4.61 -18.95
CA GLN A 164 6.08 3.96 -19.91
C GLN A 164 7.49 3.69 -19.34
N ASN A 165 7.97 4.52 -18.41
CA ASN A 165 9.28 4.36 -17.76
C ASN A 165 9.20 3.70 -16.38
N LEU A 166 8.01 3.26 -15.94
CA LEU A 166 7.82 2.60 -14.67
C LEU A 166 7.89 1.08 -14.83
N GLN A 167 8.31 0.41 -13.76
CA GLN A 167 8.15 -1.03 -13.69
C GLN A 167 6.71 -1.38 -13.30
N PRO A 168 6.11 -2.42 -13.90
CA PRO A 168 4.79 -2.88 -13.50
C PRO A 168 4.83 -3.37 -12.05
N PHE A 169 3.83 -3.00 -11.26
CA PHE A 169 3.72 -3.51 -9.89
C PHE A 169 3.20 -4.96 -9.84
N TRP A 170 2.53 -5.39 -10.90
CA TRP A 170 2.06 -6.75 -11.06
C TRP A 170 2.02 -7.15 -12.54
N VAL A 171 2.47 -8.39 -12.81
CA VAL A 171 2.34 -9.06 -14.11
C VAL A 171 1.45 -10.27 -13.90
N CYS A 172 0.37 -10.35 -14.66
CA CYS A 172 -0.58 -11.47 -14.55
C CYS A 172 -1.04 -11.92 -15.94
N THR A 173 -1.61 -13.12 -15.99
CA THR A 173 -2.20 -13.68 -17.21
C THR A 173 -3.70 -13.90 -17.03
N ILE A 174 -4.44 -13.91 -18.14
CA ILE A 174 -5.88 -14.11 -18.18
C ILE A 174 -6.16 -15.16 -19.26
N GLY A 175 -7.18 -15.98 -19.02
CA GLY A 175 -7.64 -17.02 -19.93
C GLY A 175 -7.09 -18.41 -19.60
N TYR A 176 -7.69 -19.42 -20.22
CA TYR A 176 -7.38 -20.82 -19.98
C TYR A 176 -5.99 -21.21 -20.45
N ARG A 177 -5.57 -20.68 -21.61
CA ARG A 177 -4.25 -20.86 -22.20
C ARG A 177 -3.25 -19.80 -21.73
N CYS A 178 -3.63 -18.87 -20.85
CA CYS A 178 -2.87 -17.66 -20.54
C CYS A 178 -2.59 -16.79 -21.78
N GLU A 179 -3.57 -16.71 -22.67
CA GLU A 179 -3.49 -16.02 -23.95
C GLU A 179 -3.36 -14.51 -23.82
N MET A 180 -3.75 -13.93 -22.69
CA MET A 180 -3.56 -12.52 -22.41
C MET A 180 -2.59 -12.34 -21.25
N GLU A 181 -1.53 -11.59 -21.47
CA GLU A 181 -0.56 -11.20 -20.45
C GLU A 181 -0.70 -9.71 -20.17
N CYS A 182 -0.96 -9.35 -18.92
CA CYS A 182 -1.20 -7.98 -18.50
C CYS A 182 -0.07 -7.48 -17.59
N LEU A 183 0.50 -6.34 -17.94
CA LEU A 183 1.41 -5.57 -17.11
C LEU A 183 0.62 -4.41 -16.51
N LEU A 184 0.53 -4.37 -15.19
CA LEU A 184 -0.30 -3.43 -14.46
C LEU A 184 0.56 -2.37 -13.79
N TYR A 185 0.14 -1.12 -13.96
CA TYR A 185 0.82 0.05 -13.41
C TYR A 185 -0.12 0.77 -12.46
N LEU A 186 0.42 1.17 -11.32
CA LEU A 186 -0.33 1.82 -10.25
C LEU A 186 0.45 3.00 -9.70
N GLN A 187 -0.20 4.16 -9.64
CA GLN A 187 0.34 5.34 -8.98
C GLN A 187 -0.67 5.86 -7.96
N TYR A 188 -0.25 5.97 -6.73
CA TYR A 188 -1.05 6.49 -5.62
C TYR A 188 -0.31 7.62 -4.89
N SER A 189 -1.07 8.50 -4.25
CA SER A 189 -0.50 9.63 -3.51
C SER A 189 0.04 9.18 -2.14
N PHE A 190 0.98 9.94 -1.61
CA PHE A 190 1.52 9.70 -0.27
C PHE A 190 0.43 9.75 0.82
N SER A 191 -0.62 10.56 0.62
CA SER A 191 -1.77 10.63 1.54
C SER A 191 -2.51 9.28 1.67
N GLN A 192 -2.56 8.48 0.61
CA GLN A 192 -3.15 7.13 0.64
C GLN A 192 -2.33 6.16 1.49
N VAL A 193 -1.01 6.36 1.54
CA VAL A 193 -0.12 5.56 2.39
C VAL A 193 -0.27 5.95 3.86
N LEU A 194 -0.31 7.26 4.15
CA LEU A 194 -0.41 7.75 5.52
C LEU A 194 -1.72 7.36 6.19
N GLU A 195 -2.85 7.48 5.51
CA GLU A 195 -4.17 7.20 6.03
C GLU A 195 -4.37 7.70 7.50
N PHE A 196 -5.54 7.57 8.06
CA PHE A 196 -5.81 7.96 9.46
C PHE A 196 -4.91 7.23 10.47
N ALA A 197 -4.63 5.95 10.24
CA ALA A 197 -3.77 5.14 11.11
C ALA A 197 -2.32 5.66 11.18
N GLY A 198 -1.77 6.18 10.07
CA GLY A 198 -0.44 6.79 10.06
C GLY A 198 -0.38 8.09 10.87
N ILE A 199 -1.43 8.91 10.82
CA ILE A 199 -1.53 10.13 11.64
C ILE A 199 -1.56 9.76 13.13
N VAL A 200 -2.37 8.78 13.50
CA VAL A 200 -2.45 8.27 14.89
C VAL A 200 -1.09 7.75 15.34
N TYR A 201 -0.36 7.01 14.50
CA TYR A 201 0.98 6.53 14.80
C TYR A 201 1.96 7.69 15.11
N ILE A 202 1.97 8.74 14.31
CA ILE A 202 2.81 9.93 14.55
C ILE A 202 2.44 10.60 15.87
N LEU A 203 1.16 10.77 16.16
CA LEU A 203 0.68 11.38 17.40
C LEU A 203 1.07 10.55 18.63
N LEU A 204 0.90 9.24 18.58
CA LEU A 204 1.32 8.32 19.64
C LEU A 204 2.83 8.38 19.88
N TYR A 205 3.62 8.50 18.82
CA TYR A 205 5.07 8.62 18.94
C TYR A 205 5.49 9.95 19.60
N ILE A 206 4.87 11.08 19.23
CA ILE A 206 5.09 12.38 19.88
C ILE A 206 4.73 12.29 21.35
N PHE A 207 3.59 11.70 21.70
CA PHE A 207 3.15 11.48 23.08
C PHE A 207 4.14 10.63 23.86
N PHE A 208 4.66 9.58 23.25
CA PHE A 208 5.67 8.70 23.88
C PHE A 208 6.97 9.46 24.19
N ILE A 209 7.48 10.28 23.25
CA ILE A 209 8.65 11.13 23.50
C ILE A 209 8.40 12.10 24.66
N PHE A 210 7.24 12.76 24.65
CA PHE A 210 6.87 13.69 25.71
C PHE A 210 6.80 13.00 27.08
N THR A 211 6.24 11.80 27.16
CA THR A 211 6.15 11.00 28.38
C THR A 211 7.54 10.64 28.90
N ILE A 212 8.44 10.17 28.05
CA ILE A 212 9.83 9.85 28.44
C ILE A 212 10.53 11.13 28.92
N TYR A 213 10.37 12.24 28.25
CA TYR A 213 10.94 13.51 28.68
C TYR A 213 10.46 13.90 30.09
N LYS A 214 9.16 13.79 30.36
CA LYS A 214 8.60 14.05 31.70
C LYS A 214 9.15 13.10 32.76
N ILE A 215 9.18 11.80 32.48
CA ILE A 215 9.72 10.80 33.41
C ILE A 215 11.20 11.10 33.72
N THR A 216 12.01 11.39 32.72
CA THR A 216 13.43 11.74 32.93
C THR A 216 13.62 13.04 33.72
N ALA A 217 12.73 14.01 33.53
CA ALA A 217 12.73 15.25 34.33
C ALA A 217 12.40 15.00 35.81
N ILE A 218 11.40 14.13 36.09
CA ILE A 218 11.01 13.73 37.45
C ILE A 218 12.15 12.97 38.15
N ILE A 219 12.74 12.00 37.46
CA ILE A 219 13.88 11.23 38.00
C ILE A 219 15.04 12.17 38.36
N ARG A 220 15.34 13.15 37.49
CA ARG A 220 16.41 14.15 37.79
C ARG A 220 16.11 14.98 39.01
N ARG A 221 14.86 15.42 39.19
CA ARG A 221 14.45 16.18 40.38
C ARG A 221 14.61 15.35 41.65
N LYS A 222 14.30 14.05 41.61
CA LYS A 222 14.49 13.13 42.77
C LYS A 222 15.94 12.81 43.06
N MET A 223 16.81 12.74 42.02
CA MET A 223 18.24 12.40 42.19
C MET A 223 19.13 13.56 42.64
N ASN A 224 18.66 14.83 42.49
CA ASN A 224 19.41 16.02 42.89
C ASN A 224 18.55 16.98 43.73
N PRO A 225 18.02 16.56 44.89
CA PRO A 225 17.18 17.43 45.73
C PRO A 225 17.97 18.61 46.27
N GLU A 226 19.27 18.44 46.61
CA GLU A 226 20.10 19.50 47.16
C GLU A 226 20.32 20.69 46.22
N LYS A 227 20.45 20.49 44.92
CA LYS A 227 20.62 21.60 43.97
C LYS A 227 19.37 22.43 43.84
N ILE A 228 18.19 21.83 43.98
CA ILE A 228 16.91 22.55 43.89
C ILE A 228 16.68 23.37 45.15
N ILE A 229 17.13 22.90 46.29
CA ILE A 229 17.05 23.64 47.57
C ILE A 229 17.97 24.86 47.50
N ILE A 230 19.22 24.70 47.03
CA ILE A 230 20.15 25.79 46.86
C ILE A 230 19.67 26.86 45.89
N GLU A 231 19.13 26.45 44.73
CA GLU A 231 18.53 27.41 43.75
C GLU A 231 17.34 28.20 44.36
N LYS A 232 16.50 27.55 45.16
CA LYS A 232 15.39 28.19 45.84
C LYS A 232 15.86 29.17 46.92
N GLU A 233 16.86 28.80 47.73
CA GLU A 233 17.44 29.65 48.75
C GLU A 233 18.14 30.88 48.15
N VAL A 234 18.81 30.74 47.02
CA VAL A 234 19.43 31.87 46.30
C VAL A 234 18.36 32.80 45.76
N LEU A 235 17.28 32.27 45.17
CA LEU A 235 16.16 33.09 44.69
C LEU A 235 15.43 33.84 45.83
N VAL A 236 15.22 33.22 46.96
CA VAL A 236 14.58 33.87 48.12
C VAL A 236 15.47 35.00 48.66
N LYS A 237 16.79 34.75 48.78
CA LYS A 237 17.74 35.82 49.20
C LYS A 237 17.80 36.97 48.21
N GLU A 238 17.72 36.73 46.89
CA GLU A 238 17.70 37.77 45.89
C GLU A 238 16.42 38.61 45.98
N VAL A 239 15.27 37.98 46.20
CA VAL A 239 13.99 38.69 46.40
C VAL A 239 14.01 39.50 47.68
N GLU A 240 14.50 38.94 48.81
CA GLU A 240 14.62 39.67 50.08
C GLU A 240 15.56 40.87 49.98
N THR A 241 16.71 40.73 49.32
CA THR A 241 17.64 41.86 49.12
C THR A 241 17.08 42.91 48.19
N THR A 242 16.29 42.55 47.19
CA THR A 242 15.63 43.51 46.29
C THR A 242 14.49 44.24 47.00
N THR A 243 13.71 43.52 47.83
CA THR A 243 12.65 44.13 48.65
C THR A 243 13.22 45.10 49.70
N ALA A 244 14.31 44.70 50.42
CA ALA A 244 14.99 45.55 51.37
C ALA A 244 15.56 46.84 50.72
N ARG A 245 16.10 46.78 49.51
CA ARG A 245 16.53 47.96 48.74
C ARG A 245 15.38 48.87 48.37
N LEU A 246 14.23 48.32 48.00
CA LEU A 246 13.03 49.13 47.70
C LEU A 246 12.48 49.85 48.93
N TYR A 247 12.52 49.20 50.11
CA TYR A 247 12.14 49.88 51.36
C TYR A 247 13.13 50.97 51.81
N HIS A 248 14.42 50.82 51.51
CA HIS A 248 15.42 51.88 51.79
C HIS A 248 15.33 53.07 50.82
N LEU A 249 14.88 52.86 49.61
CA LEU A 249 14.66 53.94 48.65
C LEU A 249 13.31 54.64 48.83
N GLY A 250 12.37 54.01 49.53
CA GLY A 250 11.04 54.66 49.82
C GLY A 250 10.97 55.41 51.12
N GLY A 251 12.05 55.44 51.92
CA GLY A 251 12.05 56.08 53.25
C GLY A 251 12.45 57.58 53.33
N ASP A 252 12.93 58.13 52.22
CA ASP A 252 13.46 59.53 52.26
C ASP A 252 12.67 60.56 51.39
N VAL A 253 11.35 60.42 51.39
CA VAL A 253 10.50 61.48 50.83
C VAL A 253 9.75 62.13 51.96
N TYR A 254 10.44 62.99 52.68
CA TYR A 254 9.79 64.04 53.45
C TYR A 254 9.52 65.23 52.53
N PHE A 255 8.27 65.55 52.39
CA PHE A 255 7.84 66.85 51.85
C PHE A 255 7.90 67.90 52.95
N ASP A 256 8.70 68.95 52.73
CA ASP A 256 8.48 70.25 53.33
C ASP A 256 7.41 71.00 52.56
#